data_72b13d794f7642dc3d36d9ebb8f23955
#
_entry.id   72b13d794f7642dc3d36d9ebb8f23955
#
_cell.length_a   1.000
_cell.length_b   1.000
_cell.length_c   1.000
_cell.angle_alpha   90.00
_cell.angle_beta   90.00
_cell.angle_gamma   90.00
#
_symmetry.space_group_name_H-M   'P 1'
#
loop_
_entity.id
_entity.type
_entity.pdbx_description
1 polymer ?
#
loop_
_entity_poly.entity_id
_entity_poly.type
_entity_poly.pdbx_seq_one_letter_code
_entity_poly.pdbx_strand_id
1 'polypeptide(L)'
;MKKLTQKNLKALSDDVAVPQYDRSKLTPSIIHIGVGNFHRSHQAKYIHDALNAGESLSWGILGAGIMSGDATLRENLKKQDWLSSVLVVDQNLQRISVVGSMIDFLPVQPDDNAALIKAMSLPEIKIVSLTITEGGYFLKSDSNEFDLTHKDIVHDIHKLGLSLIHI
;
A
#
# COMPACT_ATOMS: atom_id res chain seq x y z
N MET A 1 -12.91 5.94 -23.77
CA MET A 1 -12.35 6.43 -22.50
C MET A 1 -10.88 6.05 -22.44
N LYS A 2 -9.97 7.00 -22.18
CA LYS A 2 -8.52 6.69 -22.04
C LYS A 2 -8.26 6.04 -20.68
N LYS A 3 -7.43 5.00 -20.63
CA LYS A 3 -7.02 4.37 -19.37
C LYS A 3 -6.03 5.27 -18.63
N LEU A 4 -6.07 5.27 -17.30
CA LEU A 4 -5.06 5.91 -16.47
C LEU A 4 -3.76 5.11 -16.61
N THR A 5 -2.77 5.70 -17.27
CA THR A 5 -1.43 5.12 -17.46
C THR A 5 -0.42 6.25 -17.55
N GLN A 6 0.85 5.95 -17.28
CA GLN A 6 1.94 6.94 -17.35
C GLN A 6 1.97 7.71 -18.67
N LYS A 7 1.81 7.00 -19.80
CA LYS A 7 1.82 7.62 -21.14
C LYS A 7 0.66 8.56 -21.38
N ASN A 8 -0.45 8.39 -20.67
CA ASN A 8 -1.67 9.17 -20.87
C ASN A 8 -1.79 10.37 -19.92
N LEU A 9 -0.85 10.54 -18.96
CA LEU A 9 -0.91 11.64 -17.99
C LEU A 9 -0.98 13.02 -18.67
N LYS A 10 -0.15 13.25 -19.69
CA LYS A 10 -0.12 14.51 -20.45
C LYS A 10 -1.40 14.81 -21.23
N ALA A 11 -2.29 13.84 -21.38
CA ALA A 11 -3.56 13.98 -22.11
C ALA A 11 -4.76 14.09 -21.16
N LEU A 12 -4.52 14.22 -19.87
CA LEU A 12 -5.57 14.54 -18.89
C LEU A 12 -5.90 16.04 -18.95
N SER A 13 -7.05 16.39 -18.39
CA SER A 13 -7.46 17.80 -18.24
C SER A 13 -6.49 18.54 -17.33
N ASP A 14 -6.28 19.83 -17.59
CA ASP A 14 -5.47 20.72 -16.75
C ASP A 14 -5.99 20.81 -15.30
N ASP A 15 -7.26 20.49 -15.09
CA ASP A 15 -7.88 20.42 -13.75
C ASP A 15 -7.43 19.19 -12.93
N VAL A 16 -6.69 18.25 -13.55
CA VAL A 16 -6.21 17.04 -12.90
C VAL A 16 -4.71 17.19 -12.59
N ALA A 17 -4.39 17.30 -11.31
CA ALA A 17 -3.00 17.34 -10.89
C ALA A 17 -2.31 15.98 -11.16
N VAL A 18 -1.12 16.02 -11.76
CA VAL A 18 -0.32 14.83 -12.10
C VAL A 18 1.06 14.91 -11.46
N PRO A 19 1.78 13.76 -11.31
CA PRO A 19 3.16 13.76 -10.81
C PRO A 19 4.05 14.72 -11.60
N GLN A 20 4.74 15.62 -10.91
CA GLN A 20 5.72 16.55 -11.48
C GLN A 20 7.14 16.01 -11.42
N TYR A 21 7.37 14.92 -10.71
CA TYR A 21 8.65 14.23 -10.61
C TYR A 21 8.77 13.10 -11.65
N ASP A 22 10.01 12.76 -11.98
CA ASP A 22 10.30 11.66 -12.91
C ASP A 22 10.14 10.30 -12.21
N ARG A 23 8.98 9.67 -12.40
CA ARG A 23 8.66 8.37 -11.82
C ARG A 23 9.62 7.26 -12.23
N SER A 24 10.29 7.38 -13.38
CA SER A 24 11.24 6.36 -13.84
C SER A 24 12.52 6.32 -13.00
N LYS A 25 12.77 7.38 -12.23
CA LYS A 25 13.92 7.48 -11.32
C LYS A 25 13.59 7.14 -9.87
N LEU A 26 12.32 6.84 -9.57
CA LEU A 26 11.95 6.43 -8.22
C LEU A 26 12.59 5.08 -7.88
N THR A 27 13.21 5.01 -6.72
CA THR A 27 13.69 3.77 -6.11
C THR A 27 12.91 3.46 -4.84
N PRO A 28 12.68 2.18 -4.51
CA PRO A 28 11.85 1.83 -3.38
C PRO A 28 12.60 2.02 -2.05
N SER A 29 11.93 2.55 -1.05
CA SER A 29 12.35 2.49 0.34
C SER A 29 11.21 2.24 1.32
N ILE A 30 10.00 2.16 0.82
CA ILE A 30 8.81 1.86 1.62
C ILE A 30 8.15 0.61 1.06
N ILE A 31 7.84 -0.35 1.94
CA ILE A 31 6.90 -1.43 1.64
C ILE A 31 5.62 -1.14 2.41
N HIS A 32 4.47 -1.21 1.71
CA HIS A 32 3.18 -1.11 2.37
C HIS A 32 2.35 -2.36 2.12
N ILE A 33 1.97 -3.04 3.21
CA ILE A 33 1.12 -4.23 3.19
C ILE A 33 -0.34 -3.80 3.39
N GLY A 34 -1.22 -4.21 2.48
CA GLY A 34 -2.64 -3.84 2.52
C GLY A 34 -2.94 -2.56 1.71
N VAL A 35 -2.69 -2.62 0.40
CA VAL A 35 -2.88 -1.50 -0.56
C VAL A 35 -4.37 -1.26 -0.83
N GLY A 36 -5.09 -0.83 0.21
CA GLY A 36 -6.50 -0.45 0.12
C GLY A 36 -6.71 1.03 -0.27
N ASN A 37 -7.97 1.46 -0.22
CA ASN A 37 -8.32 2.86 -0.47
C ASN A 37 -7.66 3.80 0.54
N PHE A 38 -7.60 3.40 1.82
CA PHE A 38 -6.99 4.20 2.87
C PHE A 38 -5.52 4.50 2.57
N HIS A 39 -4.72 3.48 2.28
CA HIS A 39 -3.32 3.66 1.90
C HIS A 39 -3.17 4.60 0.69
N ARG A 40 -3.94 4.34 -0.38
CA ARG A 40 -3.83 5.10 -1.64
C ARG A 40 -4.23 6.58 -1.50
N SER A 41 -5.20 6.87 -0.63
CA SER A 41 -5.67 8.25 -0.39
C SER A 41 -4.90 9.00 0.69
N HIS A 42 -4.10 8.32 1.51
CA HIS A 42 -3.35 8.92 2.61
C HIS A 42 -1.84 8.73 2.42
N GLN A 43 -1.25 7.62 2.86
CA GLN A 43 0.20 7.46 2.83
C GLN A 43 0.78 7.67 1.42
N ALA A 44 0.21 7.01 0.40
CA ALA A 44 0.69 7.16 -0.97
C ALA A 44 0.54 8.61 -1.46
N LYS A 45 -0.55 9.29 -1.07
CA LYS A 45 -0.78 10.70 -1.41
C LYS A 45 0.23 11.62 -0.70
N TYR A 46 0.53 11.39 0.58
CA TYR A 46 1.50 12.22 1.32
C TYR A 46 2.92 12.07 0.76
N ILE A 47 3.34 10.85 0.45
CA ILE A 47 4.64 10.61 -0.21
C ILE A 47 4.65 11.26 -1.60
N HIS A 48 3.56 11.15 -2.37
CA HIS A 48 3.43 11.83 -3.66
C HIS A 48 3.59 13.34 -3.55
N ASP A 49 2.97 13.96 -2.54
CA ASP A 49 3.08 15.41 -2.33
C ASP A 49 4.50 15.84 -1.93
N ALA A 50 5.16 15.06 -1.08
CA ALA A 50 6.56 15.27 -0.71
C ALA A 50 7.47 15.18 -1.94
N LEU A 51 7.29 14.16 -2.80
CA LEU A 51 8.03 14.03 -4.06
C LEU A 51 7.79 15.22 -5.01
N ASN A 52 6.55 15.71 -5.11
CA ASN A 52 6.23 16.92 -5.89
C ASN A 52 6.87 18.17 -5.28
N ALA A 53 7.09 18.21 -3.98
CA ALA A 53 7.79 19.31 -3.29
C ALA A 53 9.32 19.25 -3.43
N GLY A 54 9.85 18.22 -4.09
CA GLY A 54 11.29 18.09 -4.36
C GLY A 54 12.04 17.15 -3.41
N GLU A 55 11.35 16.36 -2.61
CA GLU A 55 11.98 15.33 -1.79
C GLU A 55 12.69 14.27 -2.64
N SER A 56 13.59 13.52 -2.00
CA SER A 56 14.41 12.51 -2.66
C SER A 56 13.57 11.47 -3.40
N LEU A 57 13.94 11.16 -4.63
CA LEU A 57 13.31 10.12 -5.46
C LEU A 57 13.55 8.69 -4.92
N SER A 58 14.24 8.54 -3.80
CA SER A 58 14.40 7.25 -3.11
C SER A 58 13.18 6.84 -2.27
N TRP A 59 12.11 7.64 -2.22
CA TRP A 59 10.92 7.37 -1.42
C TRP A 59 9.78 6.69 -2.21
N GLY A 60 10.13 5.87 -3.19
CA GLY A 60 9.14 5.04 -3.89
C GLY A 60 8.51 3.97 -2.98
N ILE A 61 7.25 3.64 -3.24
CA ILE A 61 6.49 2.65 -2.47
C ILE A 61 6.34 1.36 -3.28
N LEU A 62 6.68 0.22 -2.68
CA LEU A 62 6.27 -1.11 -3.10
C LEU A 62 4.98 -1.48 -2.37
N GLY A 63 3.92 -1.73 -3.09
CA GLY A 63 2.71 -2.33 -2.54
C GLY A 63 2.93 -3.81 -2.24
N ALA A 64 2.21 -4.33 -1.26
CA ALA A 64 2.18 -5.75 -0.95
C ALA A 64 0.78 -6.17 -0.49
N GLY A 65 0.45 -7.42 -0.73
CA GLY A 65 -0.76 -8.07 -0.24
C GLY A 65 -0.44 -9.48 0.21
N ILE A 66 -1.09 -9.94 1.26
CA ILE A 66 -0.91 -11.26 1.87
C ILE A 66 -2.11 -12.17 1.70
N MET A 67 -3.24 -11.62 1.23
CA MET A 67 -4.47 -12.36 1.01
C MET A 67 -4.62 -12.71 -0.48
N SER A 68 -5.21 -13.85 -0.79
CA SER A 68 -5.44 -14.27 -2.19
C SER A 68 -6.20 -13.24 -3.03
N GLY A 69 -7.13 -12.51 -2.41
CA GLY A 69 -7.89 -11.43 -3.05
C GLY A 69 -7.03 -10.25 -3.53
N ASP A 70 -5.86 -10.03 -2.92
CA ASP A 70 -4.96 -8.94 -3.28
C ASP A 70 -4.34 -9.12 -4.68
N ALA A 71 -4.29 -10.34 -5.19
CA ALA A 71 -3.83 -10.63 -6.54
C ALA A 71 -4.65 -9.89 -7.62
N THR A 72 -5.97 -9.83 -7.44
CA THR A 72 -6.86 -9.09 -8.35
C THR A 72 -6.59 -7.60 -8.31
N LEU A 73 -6.42 -7.03 -7.12
CA LEU A 73 -6.07 -5.63 -6.94
C LEU A 73 -4.73 -5.31 -7.61
N ARG A 74 -3.71 -6.15 -7.37
CA ARG A 74 -2.40 -6.03 -8.01
C ARG A 74 -2.52 -5.96 -9.53
N GLU A 75 -3.23 -6.91 -10.16
CA GLU A 75 -3.40 -6.93 -11.62
C GLU A 75 -4.15 -5.68 -12.15
N ASN A 76 -5.09 -5.15 -11.40
CA ASN A 76 -5.78 -3.91 -11.78
C ASN A 76 -4.85 -2.69 -11.68
N LEU A 77 -4.09 -2.56 -10.61
CA LEU A 77 -3.12 -1.47 -10.45
C LEU A 77 -1.99 -1.56 -11.49
N LYS A 78 -1.54 -2.76 -11.83
CA LYS A 78 -0.56 -2.97 -12.89
C LYS A 78 -1.02 -2.43 -14.25
N LYS A 79 -2.31 -2.62 -14.60
CA LYS A 79 -2.89 -2.11 -15.86
C LYS A 79 -2.90 -0.59 -15.95
N GLN A 80 -2.69 0.11 -14.85
CA GLN A 80 -2.63 1.57 -14.77
C GLN A 80 -1.26 2.07 -14.25
N ASP A 81 -0.20 1.29 -14.47
CA ASP A 81 1.18 1.63 -14.13
C ASP A 81 1.32 2.03 -12.64
N TRP A 82 0.58 1.34 -11.75
CA TRP A 82 0.55 1.58 -10.30
C TRP A 82 0.03 2.96 -9.88
N LEU A 83 -0.50 3.73 -10.83
CA LEU A 83 -1.12 5.02 -10.55
C LEU A 83 -2.47 4.84 -9.86
N SER A 84 -2.84 5.79 -9.03
CA SER A 84 -4.18 5.90 -8.47
C SER A 84 -4.69 7.33 -8.57
N SER A 85 -6.02 7.51 -8.59
CA SER A 85 -6.61 8.84 -8.52
C SER A 85 -7.18 9.08 -7.13
N VAL A 86 -6.99 10.29 -6.63
CA VAL A 86 -7.59 10.78 -5.38
C VAL A 86 -8.45 11.99 -5.69
N LEU A 87 -9.70 11.92 -5.29
CA LEU A 87 -10.64 13.02 -5.35
C LEU A 87 -10.82 13.58 -3.92
N VAL A 88 -10.44 14.82 -3.74
CA VAL A 88 -10.73 15.58 -2.52
C VAL A 88 -11.99 16.42 -2.78
N VAL A 89 -12.98 16.24 -1.92
CA VAL A 89 -14.25 16.97 -1.97
C VAL A 89 -14.43 17.75 -0.69
N ASP A 90 -14.59 19.06 -0.80
CA ASP A 90 -14.96 19.97 0.29
C ASP A 90 -16.16 20.79 -0.19
N GLN A 91 -16.80 21.56 0.69
CA GLN A 91 -18.04 22.30 0.40
C GLN A 91 -17.98 23.14 -0.87
N ASN A 92 -16.83 23.71 -1.21
CA ASN A 92 -16.63 24.58 -2.37
C ASN A 92 -15.47 24.17 -3.28
N LEU A 93 -14.89 22.98 -3.08
CA LEU A 93 -13.69 22.58 -3.79
C LEU A 93 -13.76 21.10 -4.18
N GLN A 94 -13.50 20.84 -5.45
CA GLN A 94 -13.18 19.51 -5.92
C GLN A 94 -11.79 19.53 -6.54
N ARG A 95 -10.91 18.69 -6.05
CA ARG A 95 -9.56 18.52 -6.60
C ARG A 95 -9.33 17.07 -6.95
N ILE A 96 -8.94 16.82 -8.16
CA ILE A 96 -8.53 15.49 -8.63
C ILE A 96 -7.01 15.49 -8.77
N SER A 97 -6.37 14.46 -8.21
CA SER A 97 -4.94 14.24 -8.39
C SER A 97 -4.65 12.80 -8.76
N VAL A 98 -3.65 12.62 -9.63
CA VAL A 98 -3.07 11.30 -9.92
C VAL A 98 -1.87 11.10 -9.02
N VAL A 99 -1.95 10.12 -8.15
CA VAL A 99 -0.89 9.73 -7.21
C VAL A 99 0.03 8.73 -7.87
N GLY A 100 1.32 9.00 -7.87
CA GLY A 100 2.32 8.20 -8.57
C GLY A 100 3.49 7.71 -7.70
N SER A 101 3.40 7.80 -6.38
CA SER A 101 4.45 7.38 -5.45
C SER A 101 4.63 5.86 -5.37
N MET A 102 3.59 5.08 -5.65
CA MET A 102 3.72 3.63 -5.76
C MET A 102 4.31 3.27 -7.12
N ILE A 103 5.37 2.44 -7.12
CA ILE A 103 6.16 2.10 -8.31
C ILE A 103 6.02 0.65 -8.73
N ASP A 104 5.63 -0.22 -7.82
CA ASP A 104 5.35 -1.64 -8.08
C ASP A 104 4.46 -2.22 -6.97
N PHE A 105 4.02 -3.44 -7.19
CA PHE A 105 3.30 -4.25 -6.22
C PHE A 105 3.88 -5.66 -6.25
N LEU A 106 4.42 -6.12 -5.14
CA LEU A 106 5.08 -7.42 -5.02
C LEU A 106 4.13 -8.57 -5.41
N PRO A 107 4.65 -9.69 -5.91
CA PRO A 107 3.83 -10.89 -6.14
C PRO A 107 3.08 -11.30 -4.88
N VAL A 108 1.80 -11.64 -5.03
CA VAL A 108 0.96 -12.13 -3.93
C VAL A 108 1.15 -13.63 -3.81
N GLN A 109 1.72 -14.06 -2.70
CA GLN A 109 2.08 -15.45 -2.40
C GLN A 109 1.60 -15.82 -0.99
N PRO A 110 0.30 -16.09 -0.79
CA PRO A 110 -0.29 -16.23 0.56
C PRO A 110 0.30 -17.39 1.38
N ASP A 111 0.85 -18.40 0.72
CA ASP A 111 1.33 -19.62 1.40
C ASP A 111 2.66 -19.39 2.15
N ASP A 112 3.55 -18.57 1.59
CA ASP A 112 4.91 -18.38 2.15
C ASP A 112 5.37 -16.92 2.18
N ASN A 113 4.70 -16.03 1.46
CA ASN A 113 5.07 -14.61 1.33
C ASN A 113 6.53 -14.36 0.90
N ALA A 114 7.14 -15.30 0.17
CA ALA A 114 8.57 -15.31 -0.13
C ALA A 114 9.06 -14.01 -0.80
N ALA A 115 8.30 -13.48 -1.77
CA ALA A 115 8.64 -12.23 -2.44
C ALA A 115 8.62 -11.03 -1.49
N LEU A 116 7.66 -10.99 -0.56
CA LEU A 116 7.55 -9.94 0.46
C LEU A 116 8.72 -10.02 1.44
N ILE A 117 9.00 -11.20 1.99
CA ILE A 117 10.12 -11.43 2.94
C ILE A 117 11.44 -11.04 2.30
N LYS A 118 11.67 -11.47 1.06
CA LYS A 118 12.87 -11.09 0.30
C LYS A 118 12.99 -9.59 0.12
N ALA A 119 11.91 -8.91 -0.24
CA ALA A 119 11.92 -7.46 -0.43
C ALA A 119 12.19 -6.73 0.89
N MET A 120 11.59 -7.16 2.00
CA MET A 120 11.82 -6.57 3.33
C MET A 120 13.28 -6.70 3.81
N SER A 121 14.03 -7.66 3.28
CA SER A 121 15.44 -7.89 3.62
C SER A 121 16.41 -6.99 2.83
N LEU A 122 15.92 -6.20 1.87
CA LEU A 122 16.77 -5.35 1.06
C LEU A 122 17.23 -4.10 1.84
N PRO A 123 18.51 -3.72 1.77
CA PRO A 123 19.06 -2.61 2.55
C PRO A 123 18.47 -1.24 2.17
N GLU A 124 17.93 -1.08 0.99
CA GLU A 124 17.24 0.13 0.54
C GLU A 124 15.87 0.33 1.19
N ILE A 125 15.23 -0.74 1.69
CA ILE A 125 13.94 -0.64 2.38
C ILE A 125 14.16 -0.12 3.79
N LYS A 126 13.55 1.02 4.10
CA LYS A 126 13.69 1.74 5.37
C LYS A 126 12.44 1.70 6.22
N ILE A 127 11.28 1.54 5.57
CA ILE A 127 9.98 1.55 6.24
C ILE A 127 9.15 0.38 5.74
N VAL A 128 8.61 -0.39 6.68
CA VAL A 128 7.53 -1.35 6.42
C VAL A 128 6.31 -0.88 7.19
N SER A 129 5.21 -0.70 6.50
CA SER A 129 3.95 -0.23 7.07
C SER A 129 2.80 -1.15 6.68
N LEU A 130 1.75 -1.17 7.48
CA LEU A 130 0.59 -2.02 7.30
C LEU A 130 -0.70 -1.22 7.48
N THR A 131 -1.74 -1.59 6.73
CA THR A 131 -3.11 -1.21 7.06
C THR A 131 -3.80 -2.43 7.68
N ILE A 132 -4.10 -2.37 8.97
CA ILE A 132 -4.83 -3.40 9.70
C ILE A 132 -6.24 -2.87 9.98
N THR A 133 -7.25 -3.60 9.51
CA THR A 133 -8.66 -3.29 9.80
C THR A 133 -9.10 -3.95 11.10
N GLU A 134 -10.30 -3.59 11.58
CA GLU A 134 -10.88 -4.11 12.82
C GLU A 134 -10.94 -5.65 12.85
N GLY A 135 -11.18 -6.29 11.70
CA GLY A 135 -11.16 -7.74 11.58
C GLY A 135 -9.80 -8.38 11.88
N GLY A 136 -8.71 -7.60 11.73
CA GLY A 136 -7.35 -8.04 12.06
C GLY A 136 -6.96 -7.85 13.53
N TYR A 137 -7.84 -7.27 14.34
CA TYR A 137 -7.56 -7.11 15.78
C TYR A 137 -7.89 -8.36 16.59
N PHE A 138 -8.54 -9.37 15.98
CA PHE A 138 -8.91 -10.63 16.62
C PHE A 138 -9.63 -10.45 17.96
N LEU A 139 -10.63 -9.56 17.98
CA LEU A 139 -11.43 -9.33 19.17
C LEU A 139 -12.65 -10.26 19.17
N LYS A 140 -13.00 -10.79 20.35
CA LYS A 140 -14.24 -11.51 20.55
C LYS A 140 -15.44 -10.57 20.38
N SER A 141 -16.44 -11.02 19.65
CA SER A 141 -17.63 -10.22 19.33
C SER A 141 -18.52 -9.87 20.54
N ASP A 142 -18.42 -10.66 21.60
CA ASP A 142 -19.23 -10.53 22.81
C ASP A 142 -18.61 -9.68 23.91
N SER A 143 -17.27 -9.67 24.00
CA SER A 143 -16.54 -9.03 25.11
C SER A 143 -15.57 -7.93 24.67
N ASN A 144 -15.28 -7.80 23.37
CA ASN A 144 -14.21 -6.99 22.84
C ASN A 144 -12.81 -7.32 23.40
N GLU A 145 -12.66 -8.48 24.04
CA GLU A 145 -11.36 -8.96 24.48
C GLU A 145 -10.61 -9.61 23.33
N PHE A 146 -9.29 -9.60 23.38
CA PHE A 146 -8.44 -10.28 22.42
C PHE A 146 -8.68 -11.79 22.44
N ASP A 147 -8.92 -12.39 21.28
CA ASP A 147 -9.23 -13.82 21.16
C ASP A 147 -7.97 -14.67 21.01
N LEU A 148 -7.40 -15.06 22.14
CA LEU A 148 -6.25 -15.97 22.22
C LEU A 148 -6.58 -17.38 21.67
N THR A 149 -7.86 -17.71 21.48
CA THR A 149 -8.29 -19.02 20.96
C THR A 149 -8.49 -19.04 19.46
N HIS A 150 -8.41 -17.87 18.80
CA HIS A 150 -8.52 -17.79 17.35
C HIS A 150 -7.42 -18.64 16.69
N LYS A 151 -7.78 -19.43 15.69
CA LYS A 151 -6.88 -20.41 15.05
C LYS A 151 -5.57 -19.79 14.55
N ASP A 152 -5.63 -18.57 14.00
CA ASP A 152 -4.46 -17.89 13.45
C ASP A 152 -3.55 -17.38 14.58
N ILE A 153 -4.13 -16.88 15.67
CA ILE A 153 -3.38 -16.48 16.86
C ILE A 153 -2.68 -17.67 17.50
N VAL A 154 -3.37 -18.80 17.66
CA VAL A 154 -2.78 -20.05 18.20
C VAL A 154 -1.64 -20.51 17.29
N HIS A 155 -1.82 -20.44 15.97
CA HIS A 155 -0.79 -20.79 15.00
C HIS A 155 0.46 -19.90 15.17
N ASP A 156 0.28 -18.59 15.25
CA ASP A 156 1.37 -17.63 15.38
C ASP A 156 2.13 -17.80 16.69
N ILE A 157 1.44 -17.98 17.81
CA ILE A 157 2.04 -18.27 19.11
C ILE A 157 2.92 -19.52 19.01
N HIS A 158 2.41 -20.57 18.39
CA HIS A 158 3.16 -21.81 18.22
C HIS A 158 4.40 -21.64 17.34
N LYS A 159 4.28 -20.92 16.22
CA LYS A 159 5.38 -20.67 15.28
C LYS A 159 6.46 -19.75 15.85
N LEU A 160 6.08 -18.75 16.62
CA LEU A 160 7.02 -17.82 17.25
C LEU A 160 7.65 -18.40 18.52
N GLY A 161 7.20 -19.57 19.00
CA GLY A 161 7.65 -20.14 20.25
C GLY A 161 7.32 -19.27 21.47
N LEU A 162 6.35 -18.36 21.31
CA LEU A 162 5.92 -17.48 22.39
C LEU A 162 5.06 -18.27 23.39
N SER A 163 5.35 -18.07 24.67
CA SER A 163 4.48 -18.53 25.73
C SER A 163 3.40 -17.48 25.99
N LEU A 164 2.15 -17.91 26.26
CA LEU A 164 1.04 -17.05 26.68
C LEU A 164 1.36 -16.19 27.92
N ILE A 165 2.44 -16.53 28.64
CA ILE A 165 2.92 -15.77 29.82
C ILE A 165 3.62 -14.47 29.42
N HIS A 166 3.95 -14.29 28.13
CA HIS A 166 4.72 -13.15 27.64
C HIS A 166 3.88 -12.17 26.79
N ILE A 167 2.57 -12.35 26.73
CA ILE A 167 1.63 -11.46 26.00
C ILE A 167 0.89 -10.56 26.99
#